data_d328cf140db8f7d86263691e2e874233
#
_entry.id   d328cf140db8f7d86263691e2e874233
#
_cell.length_a   1.000
_cell.length_b   1.000
_cell.length_c   1.000
_cell.angle_alpha   90.00
_cell.angle_beta   90.00
_cell.angle_gamma   90.00
#
_symmetry.space_group_name_H-M   'P 1'
#
loop_
_entity.id
_entity.type
_entity.pdbx_description
1 polymer ?
#
loop_
_entity_poly.entity_id
_entity_poly.type
_entity_poly.pdbx_seq_one_letter_code
_entity_poly.pdbx_strand_id
1 'polypeptide(L)'
;DRGERRADCARTALLIPDLLAYWLTGEARSELTNASTTGLVNATERDWDPEILHRLRDDFGVEHLFPPIIEPGEIVGEARVEGLELRTSTGEPTPVVAVGSHDTASAVAGVPAQTGSFAYISSGTWSLVGTELSAPVLSEEAWAANFTNELGVDGTVRFLANIMGMWVQQECLREWASLGDNASGAGGRVDWPLLDAQTEAAQPARYLLDMSSPELMAPGGMVERVRSLWIPGTGVSSSPSVDDESSSVDEAGVSIGDPKASGVDPRERATVLRAITDSLALAYRRAIRRTCELSGTRPEAIHLVGGGSKNRLLAQETADATGIPVIAGPVEATAIGNMVVSLRAIGVASGTLMDLRAISRASSALATYEPRASHARLWDQADALLDARL
;
A
#
# COMPACT_ATOMS: atom_id res chain seq x y z
N ASP A 1 1.55 20.07 -31.13
CA ASP A 1 1.48 19.73 -32.56
C ASP A 1 2.05 18.37 -32.95
N ARG A 2 3.01 17.79 -32.26
CA ARG A 2 3.49 16.41 -32.51
C ARG A 2 2.72 15.36 -31.73
N GLY A 3 1.98 15.72 -30.68
CA GLY A 3 1.17 14.83 -29.86
C GLY A 3 -0.17 14.47 -30.52
N GLU A 4 -0.86 15.45 -31.13
CA GLU A 4 -2.15 15.26 -31.74
C GLU A 4 -2.15 14.26 -32.90
N ARG A 5 -1.12 14.31 -33.77
CA ARG A 5 -1.04 13.37 -34.90
C ARG A 5 -0.76 11.90 -34.53
N ARG A 6 -0.27 11.63 -33.30
CA ARG A 6 -0.04 10.24 -32.85
C ARG A 6 -1.33 9.61 -32.31
N ALA A 7 -2.21 10.41 -31.68
CA ALA A 7 -3.51 9.94 -31.22
C ALA A 7 -4.42 9.57 -32.39
N ASP A 8 -4.41 10.36 -33.47
CA ASP A 8 -5.22 10.11 -34.68
C ASP A 8 -4.88 8.79 -35.40
N CYS A 9 -3.68 8.24 -35.17
CA CYS A 9 -3.22 6.98 -35.73
C CYS A 9 -3.31 5.79 -34.76
N ALA A 10 -3.70 6.03 -33.50
CA ALA A 10 -3.81 4.98 -32.50
C ALA A 10 -5.00 4.06 -32.86
N ARG A 11 -4.78 2.76 -32.76
CA ARG A 11 -5.82 1.74 -33.01
C ARG A 11 -6.21 0.96 -31.76
N THR A 12 -5.35 0.95 -30.75
CA THR A 12 -5.56 0.21 -29.51
C THR A 12 -4.79 0.88 -28.39
N ALA A 13 -5.44 1.05 -27.25
CA ALA A 13 -4.84 1.48 -26.01
C ALA A 13 -4.73 0.26 -25.08
N LEU A 14 -3.53 0.01 -24.59
CA LEU A 14 -3.24 -1.09 -23.66
C LEU A 14 -2.47 -0.53 -22.46
N LEU A 15 -2.85 -0.93 -21.26
CA LEU A 15 -2.04 -0.73 -20.07
C LEU A 15 -0.77 -1.60 -20.18
N ILE A 16 0.27 -1.24 -19.46
CA ILE A 16 1.58 -1.90 -19.62
C ILE A 16 1.52 -3.43 -19.43
N PRO A 17 0.84 -3.98 -18.42
CA PRO A 17 0.70 -5.43 -18.29
C PRO A 17 -0.03 -6.07 -19.48
N ASP A 18 -1.07 -5.43 -19.99
CA ASP A 18 -1.84 -5.90 -21.14
C ASP A 18 -1.01 -5.85 -22.44
N LEU A 19 -0.17 -4.81 -22.58
CA LEU A 19 0.78 -4.71 -23.71
C LEU A 19 1.79 -5.84 -23.69
N LEU A 20 2.28 -6.24 -22.51
CA LEU A 20 3.20 -7.39 -22.39
C LEU A 20 2.47 -8.69 -22.76
N ALA A 21 1.24 -8.88 -22.30
CA ALA A 21 0.42 -10.02 -22.66
C ALA A 21 0.14 -10.06 -24.18
N TYR A 22 -0.16 -8.92 -24.80
CA TYR A 22 -0.33 -8.77 -26.23
C TYR A 22 0.93 -9.15 -27.01
N TRP A 23 2.10 -8.70 -26.59
CA TRP A 23 3.35 -9.08 -27.25
C TRP A 23 3.66 -10.58 -27.16
N LEU A 24 3.20 -11.24 -26.11
CA LEU A 24 3.38 -12.68 -25.94
C LEU A 24 2.37 -13.49 -26.75
N THR A 25 1.14 -13.00 -26.92
CA THR A 25 0.03 -13.80 -27.48
C THR A 25 -0.47 -13.33 -28.83
N GLY A 26 -0.34 -12.03 -29.12
CA GLY A 26 -1.00 -11.36 -30.24
C GLY A 26 -2.48 -11.00 -29.96
N GLU A 27 -3.01 -11.31 -28.76
CA GLU A 27 -4.38 -11.04 -28.36
C GLU A 27 -4.46 -9.76 -27.53
N ALA A 28 -5.21 -8.76 -28.03
CA ALA A 28 -5.43 -7.52 -27.29
C ALA A 28 -6.62 -7.70 -26.33
N ARG A 29 -6.34 -7.59 -25.04
CA ARG A 29 -7.32 -7.62 -23.94
C ARG A 29 -6.96 -6.53 -22.93
N SER A 30 -7.94 -6.07 -22.15
CA SER A 30 -7.72 -5.21 -20.98
C SER A 30 -8.10 -5.97 -19.73
N GLU A 31 -7.12 -6.20 -18.85
CA GLU A 31 -7.40 -6.90 -17.61
C GLU A 31 -8.18 -6.00 -16.65
N LEU A 32 -9.26 -6.55 -16.11
CA LEU A 32 -10.30 -5.82 -15.40
C LEU A 32 -9.80 -5.02 -14.19
N THR A 33 -8.94 -5.61 -13.36
CA THR A 33 -8.50 -4.95 -12.12
C THR A 33 -7.67 -3.71 -12.41
N ASN A 34 -6.87 -3.75 -13.47
CA ASN A 34 -6.08 -2.61 -13.92
C ASN A 34 -6.94 -1.63 -14.75
N ALA A 35 -7.80 -2.13 -15.62
CA ALA A 35 -8.73 -1.29 -16.38
C ALA A 35 -9.64 -0.46 -15.44
N SER A 36 -10.05 -1.00 -14.29
CA SER A 36 -10.89 -0.30 -13.32
C SER A 36 -10.23 0.95 -12.71
N THR A 37 -8.90 1.06 -12.77
CA THR A 37 -8.18 2.24 -12.27
C THR A 37 -8.17 3.42 -13.25
N THR A 38 -8.63 3.20 -14.49
CA THR A 38 -8.67 4.24 -15.54
C THR A 38 -9.77 5.26 -15.35
N GLY A 39 -10.78 4.96 -14.54
CA GLY A 39 -12.00 5.75 -14.41
C GLY A 39 -12.96 5.57 -15.60
N LEU A 40 -12.70 4.61 -16.50
CA LEU A 40 -13.51 4.35 -17.70
C LEU A 40 -14.41 3.12 -17.59
N VAL A 41 -14.24 2.34 -16.51
CA VAL A 41 -15.00 1.11 -16.25
C VAL A 41 -16.19 1.41 -15.34
N ASN A 42 -17.36 0.90 -15.69
CA ASN A 42 -18.52 0.86 -14.81
C ASN A 42 -18.29 -0.21 -13.73
N ALA A 43 -18.18 0.21 -12.48
CA ALA A 43 -17.85 -0.70 -11.37
C ALA A 43 -18.96 -1.73 -11.09
N THR A 44 -20.22 -1.45 -11.45
CA THR A 44 -21.33 -2.35 -11.26
C THR A 44 -21.41 -3.38 -12.40
N GLU A 45 -21.27 -2.91 -13.65
CA GLU A 45 -21.36 -3.75 -14.84
C GLU A 45 -20.06 -4.53 -15.10
N ARG A 46 -18.95 -4.11 -14.49
CA ARG A 46 -17.60 -4.69 -14.65
C ARG A 46 -17.11 -4.68 -16.11
N ASP A 47 -17.49 -3.65 -16.84
CA ASP A 47 -17.11 -3.45 -18.24
C ASP A 47 -16.89 -1.94 -18.51
N TRP A 48 -16.38 -1.63 -19.67
CA TRP A 48 -16.23 -0.25 -20.10
C TRP A 48 -17.58 0.50 -20.01
N ASP A 49 -17.56 1.70 -19.43
CA ASP A 49 -18.76 2.52 -19.31
C ASP A 49 -19.14 3.12 -20.68
N PRO A 50 -20.31 2.75 -21.25
CA PRO A 50 -20.68 3.18 -22.59
C PRO A 50 -20.93 4.70 -22.70
N GLU A 51 -21.38 5.35 -21.62
CA GLU A 51 -21.60 6.79 -21.63
C GLU A 51 -20.28 7.56 -21.63
N ILE A 52 -19.30 7.10 -20.84
CA ILE A 52 -17.96 7.67 -20.81
C ILE A 52 -17.25 7.48 -22.14
N LEU A 53 -17.32 6.26 -22.72
CA LEU A 53 -16.73 5.99 -24.03
C LEU A 53 -17.39 6.81 -25.14
N HIS A 54 -18.70 7.03 -25.06
CA HIS A 54 -19.41 7.89 -26.00
C HIS A 54 -18.90 9.34 -25.97
N ARG A 55 -18.70 9.88 -24.76
CA ARG A 55 -18.10 11.22 -24.59
C ARG A 55 -16.68 11.30 -25.12
N LEU A 56 -15.84 10.27 -24.85
CA LEU A 56 -14.49 10.20 -25.39
C LEU A 56 -14.49 10.18 -26.93
N ARG A 57 -15.45 9.48 -27.54
CA ARG A 57 -15.64 9.52 -29.01
C ARG A 57 -15.97 10.92 -29.48
N ASP A 58 -16.97 11.57 -28.87
CA ASP A 58 -17.49 12.86 -29.35
C ASP A 58 -16.48 13.99 -29.14
N ASP A 59 -15.73 13.95 -28.05
CA ASP A 59 -14.76 14.98 -27.70
C ASP A 59 -13.38 14.76 -28.33
N PHE A 60 -12.97 13.49 -28.51
CA PHE A 60 -11.59 13.14 -28.88
C PHE A 60 -11.47 12.13 -30.03
N GLY A 61 -12.56 11.54 -30.53
CA GLY A 61 -12.54 10.56 -31.62
C GLY A 61 -11.93 9.21 -31.25
N VAL A 62 -11.88 8.82 -29.96
CA VAL A 62 -11.08 7.68 -29.45
C VAL A 62 -11.91 6.48 -28.97
N GLU A 63 -13.17 6.35 -29.37
CA GLU A 63 -14.10 5.31 -28.88
C GLU A 63 -13.62 3.87 -29.12
N HIS A 64 -12.84 3.63 -30.17
CA HIS A 64 -12.44 2.27 -30.59
C HIS A 64 -11.10 1.81 -30.05
N LEU A 65 -10.52 2.55 -29.10
CA LEU A 65 -9.17 2.25 -28.61
C LEU A 65 -9.13 1.13 -27.57
N PHE A 66 -10.23 0.90 -26.85
CA PHE A 66 -10.23 0.01 -25.68
C PHE A 66 -10.64 -1.41 -26.09
N PRO A 67 -9.71 -2.40 -25.93
CA PRO A 67 -10.03 -3.79 -26.23
C PRO A 67 -11.01 -4.38 -25.20
N PRO A 68 -11.64 -5.54 -25.52
CA PRO A 68 -12.54 -6.21 -24.59
C PRO A 68 -11.88 -6.49 -23.25
N ILE A 69 -12.65 -6.36 -22.18
CA ILE A 69 -12.23 -6.71 -20.82
C ILE A 69 -12.00 -8.23 -20.73
N ILE A 70 -11.02 -8.62 -19.94
CA ILE A 70 -10.76 -9.99 -19.52
C ILE A 70 -10.69 -10.06 -17.99
N GLU A 71 -11.31 -11.08 -17.40
CA GLU A 71 -11.30 -11.29 -15.96
C GLU A 71 -9.99 -11.94 -15.48
N PRO A 72 -9.51 -11.59 -14.26
CA PRO A 72 -8.35 -12.28 -13.70
C PRO A 72 -8.62 -13.77 -13.47
N GLY A 73 -7.72 -14.62 -13.94
CA GLY A 73 -7.84 -16.07 -13.95
C GLY A 73 -8.21 -16.65 -15.32
N GLU A 74 -8.53 -15.83 -16.31
CA GLU A 74 -8.76 -16.29 -17.68
C GLU A 74 -7.45 -16.42 -18.47
N ILE A 75 -7.48 -17.22 -19.52
CA ILE A 75 -6.36 -17.38 -20.45
C ILE A 75 -6.46 -16.33 -21.53
N VAL A 76 -5.46 -15.44 -21.62
CA VAL A 76 -5.34 -14.43 -22.69
C VAL A 76 -5.11 -15.11 -24.04
N GLY A 77 -4.23 -16.11 -24.06
CA GLY A 77 -3.83 -16.85 -25.25
C GLY A 77 -2.61 -17.72 -24.98
N GLU A 78 -2.04 -18.25 -26.06
CA GLU A 78 -0.81 -19.03 -26.03
C GLU A 78 0.41 -18.13 -26.23
N ALA A 79 1.50 -18.36 -25.48
CA ALA A 79 2.73 -17.64 -25.67
C ALA A 79 3.40 -17.98 -27.02
N ARG A 80 3.64 -16.93 -27.80
CA ARG A 80 4.27 -17.02 -29.14
C ARG A 80 5.40 -15.99 -29.21
N VAL A 81 6.62 -16.44 -29.01
CA VAL A 81 7.80 -15.58 -29.11
C VAL A 81 8.65 -16.08 -30.26
N GLU A 82 8.95 -15.20 -31.21
CA GLU A 82 9.76 -15.54 -32.37
C GLU A 82 11.13 -16.10 -31.96
N GLY A 83 11.47 -17.27 -32.48
CA GLY A 83 12.73 -17.94 -32.16
C GLY A 83 12.78 -18.67 -30.79
N LEU A 84 11.65 -18.71 -30.06
CA LEU A 84 11.57 -19.40 -28.78
C LEU A 84 10.32 -20.29 -28.72
N GLU A 85 10.51 -21.60 -28.59
CA GLU A 85 9.41 -22.54 -28.33
C GLU A 85 9.13 -22.60 -26.83
N LEU A 86 8.04 -21.92 -26.41
CA LEU A 86 7.54 -21.99 -25.04
C LEU A 86 6.50 -23.10 -24.93
N ARG A 87 6.85 -24.17 -24.21
CA ARG A 87 5.96 -25.32 -24.01
C ARG A 87 5.93 -25.74 -22.56
N THR A 88 4.78 -26.28 -22.15
CA THR A 88 4.63 -26.93 -20.85
C THR A 88 5.45 -28.20 -20.77
N SER A 89 5.57 -28.79 -19.60
CA SER A 89 6.24 -30.10 -19.40
C SER A 89 5.58 -31.25 -20.18
N THR A 90 4.31 -31.07 -20.60
CA THR A 90 3.56 -32.06 -21.41
C THR A 90 3.67 -31.79 -22.91
N GLY A 91 4.41 -30.72 -23.32
CA GLY A 91 4.61 -30.35 -24.72
C GLY A 91 3.52 -29.45 -25.31
N GLU A 92 2.48 -29.10 -24.54
CA GLU A 92 1.46 -28.16 -24.95
C GLU A 92 1.98 -26.71 -25.02
N PRO A 93 1.38 -25.82 -25.81
CA PRO A 93 1.71 -24.40 -25.78
C PRO A 93 1.57 -23.82 -24.38
N THR A 94 2.48 -22.92 -23.99
CA THR A 94 2.44 -22.28 -22.67
C THR A 94 1.32 -21.23 -22.64
N PRO A 95 0.32 -21.34 -21.76
CA PRO A 95 -0.73 -20.34 -21.65
C PRO A 95 -0.23 -19.05 -21.00
N VAL A 96 -0.76 -17.92 -21.43
CA VAL A 96 -0.61 -16.61 -20.77
C VAL A 96 -1.89 -16.32 -20.01
N VAL A 97 -1.79 -16.20 -18.71
CA VAL A 97 -2.91 -15.99 -17.78
C VAL A 97 -3.08 -14.51 -17.51
N ALA A 98 -4.30 -14.00 -17.62
CA ALA A 98 -4.67 -12.72 -17.02
C ALA A 98 -4.70 -12.89 -15.49
N VAL A 99 -3.88 -12.13 -14.80
CA VAL A 99 -3.87 -12.08 -13.33
C VAL A 99 -4.43 -10.74 -12.87
N GLY A 100 -4.68 -10.52 -11.59
CA GLY A 100 -4.95 -9.19 -11.10
C GLY A 100 -3.74 -8.29 -11.41
N SER A 101 -3.71 -7.68 -12.59
CA SER A 101 -2.53 -6.98 -13.11
C SER A 101 -2.32 -5.62 -12.46
N HIS A 102 -3.33 -5.06 -11.79
CA HIS A 102 -3.09 -4.05 -10.78
C HIS A 102 -2.45 -4.72 -9.55
N ASP A 103 -1.25 -4.27 -9.17
CA ASP A 103 -0.43 -4.91 -8.13
C ASP A 103 -1.16 -5.11 -6.79
N THR A 104 -1.97 -4.12 -6.40
CA THR A 104 -2.80 -4.22 -5.18
C THR A 104 -3.93 -5.24 -5.34
N ALA A 105 -4.48 -5.46 -6.54
CA ALA A 105 -5.48 -6.50 -6.74
C ALA A 105 -4.89 -7.89 -6.49
N SER A 106 -3.69 -8.13 -7.03
CA SER A 106 -2.93 -9.33 -6.72
C SER A 106 -2.55 -9.40 -5.24
N ALA A 107 -2.11 -8.29 -4.63
CA ALA A 107 -1.78 -8.28 -3.21
C ALA A 107 -2.98 -8.66 -2.33
N VAL A 108 -4.18 -8.16 -2.62
CA VAL A 108 -5.41 -8.49 -1.89
C VAL A 108 -5.85 -9.94 -2.15
N ALA A 109 -5.67 -10.45 -3.37
CA ALA A 109 -5.86 -11.89 -3.65
C ALA A 109 -4.89 -12.77 -2.84
N GLY A 110 -3.66 -12.28 -2.62
CA GLY A 110 -2.62 -12.95 -1.81
C GLY A 110 -2.74 -12.73 -0.30
N VAL A 111 -3.69 -11.92 0.19
CA VAL A 111 -3.91 -11.72 1.63
C VAL A 111 -4.25 -13.05 2.30
N PRO A 112 -3.56 -13.45 3.39
CA PRO A 112 -3.77 -14.75 4.04
C PRO A 112 -5.00 -14.77 4.96
N ALA A 113 -6.13 -14.17 4.53
CA ALA A 113 -7.35 -14.08 5.32
C ALA A 113 -7.98 -15.45 5.59
N GLN A 114 -8.58 -15.60 6.79
CA GLN A 114 -9.33 -16.83 7.19
C GLN A 114 -10.83 -16.61 7.13
N THR A 115 -11.27 -15.37 7.17
CA THR A 115 -12.68 -14.96 7.11
C THR A 115 -12.87 -13.94 6.00
N GLY A 116 -14.12 -13.74 5.57
CA GLY A 116 -14.47 -12.70 4.60
C GLY A 116 -14.49 -11.29 5.17
N SER A 117 -14.35 -11.13 6.50
CA SER A 117 -14.41 -9.82 7.17
C SER A 117 -13.03 -9.37 7.61
N PHE A 118 -12.31 -8.70 6.74
CA PHE A 118 -10.99 -8.15 7.04
C PHE A 118 -10.80 -6.77 6.42
N ALA A 119 -9.94 -5.96 7.03
CA ALA A 119 -9.33 -4.82 6.39
C ALA A 119 -7.94 -5.18 5.89
N TYR A 120 -7.46 -4.48 4.89
CA TYR A 120 -6.09 -4.65 4.43
C TYR A 120 -5.36 -3.30 4.37
N ILE A 121 -4.07 -3.37 4.54
CA ILE A 121 -3.13 -2.28 4.30
C ILE A 121 -2.03 -2.82 3.38
N SER A 122 -2.10 -2.46 2.10
CA SER A 122 -1.00 -2.73 1.17
C SER A 122 0.03 -1.63 1.32
N SER A 123 1.05 -1.87 2.13
CA SER A 123 2.01 -0.84 2.55
C SER A 123 3.30 -0.93 1.74
N GLY A 124 3.49 0.07 0.89
CA GLY A 124 4.67 0.33 0.11
C GLY A 124 5.09 1.81 0.24
N THR A 125 5.58 2.41 -0.83
CA THR A 125 5.81 3.86 -0.94
C THR A 125 4.53 4.63 -0.63
N TRP A 126 3.41 4.19 -1.21
CA TRP A 126 2.04 4.53 -0.81
C TRP A 126 1.45 3.39 0.01
N SER A 127 0.41 3.68 0.77
CA SER A 127 -0.39 2.68 1.48
C SER A 127 -1.83 2.74 0.98
N LEU A 128 -2.32 1.62 0.45
CA LEU A 128 -3.71 1.47 0.08
C LEU A 128 -4.43 0.77 1.24
N VAL A 129 -5.37 1.47 1.85
CA VAL A 129 -6.07 1.03 3.06
C VAL A 129 -7.55 0.86 2.76
N GLY A 130 -8.08 -0.32 2.99
CA GLY A 130 -9.47 -0.59 2.66
C GLY A 130 -9.97 -1.96 3.09
N THR A 131 -11.07 -2.37 2.47
CA THR A 131 -11.70 -3.67 2.64
C THR A 131 -12.11 -4.25 1.29
N GLU A 132 -12.37 -5.54 1.27
CA GLU A 132 -12.91 -6.23 0.11
C GLU A 132 -14.42 -6.41 0.27
N LEU A 133 -15.17 -6.04 -0.77
CA LEU A 133 -16.63 -6.05 -0.80
C LEU A 133 -17.13 -6.90 -1.97
N SER A 134 -18.40 -7.29 -1.91
CA SER A 134 -19.10 -7.95 -3.02
C SER A 134 -19.77 -6.99 -4.01
N ALA A 135 -19.83 -5.69 -3.64
CA ALA A 135 -20.42 -4.64 -4.48
C ALA A 135 -19.75 -3.29 -4.20
N PRO A 136 -19.74 -2.35 -5.17
CA PRO A 136 -19.15 -1.03 -4.98
C PRO A 136 -19.98 -0.15 -4.05
N VAL A 137 -19.33 0.76 -3.33
CA VAL A 137 -19.94 1.83 -2.53
C VAL A 137 -19.92 3.12 -3.36
N LEU A 138 -21.08 3.49 -3.94
CA LEU A 138 -21.21 4.60 -4.87
C LEU A 138 -21.94 5.81 -4.25
N SER A 139 -21.77 6.03 -2.94
CA SER A 139 -22.40 7.16 -2.26
C SER A 139 -21.62 8.46 -2.42
N GLU A 140 -22.32 9.59 -2.32
CA GLU A 140 -21.69 10.92 -2.33
C GLU A 140 -20.69 11.09 -1.18
N GLU A 141 -20.97 10.47 -0.03
CA GLU A 141 -20.10 10.50 1.15
C GLU A 141 -18.79 9.73 0.90
N ALA A 142 -18.84 8.63 0.14
CA ALA A 142 -17.65 7.87 -0.25
C ALA A 142 -16.78 8.68 -1.22
N TRP A 143 -17.41 9.32 -2.19
CA TRP A 143 -16.74 10.20 -3.15
C TRP A 143 -16.13 11.42 -2.45
N ALA A 144 -16.90 12.10 -1.58
CA ALA A 144 -16.41 13.26 -0.82
C ALA A 144 -15.25 12.91 0.13
N ALA A 145 -15.22 11.66 0.63
CA ALA A 145 -14.14 11.15 1.46
C ALA A 145 -12.93 10.62 0.65
N ASN A 146 -12.94 10.80 -0.68
CA ASN A 146 -11.89 10.36 -1.60
C ASN A 146 -11.60 8.85 -1.54
N PHE A 147 -12.68 8.05 -1.37
CA PHE A 147 -12.59 6.59 -1.49
C PHE A 147 -12.82 6.16 -2.94
N THR A 148 -12.14 5.10 -3.33
CA THR A 148 -12.26 4.51 -4.67
C THR A 148 -12.80 3.08 -4.58
N ASN A 149 -13.50 2.67 -5.64
CA ASN A 149 -13.93 1.29 -5.87
C ASN A 149 -13.08 0.74 -7.01
N GLU A 150 -12.15 -0.13 -6.70
CA GLU A 150 -11.32 -0.81 -7.68
C GLU A 150 -11.73 -2.27 -7.77
N LEU A 151 -11.92 -2.79 -8.99
CA LEU A 151 -12.38 -4.16 -9.16
C LEU A 151 -11.29 -5.16 -8.79
N GLY A 152 -11.71 -6.24 -8.14
CA GLY A 152 -10.85 -7.29 -7.61
C GLY A 152 -11.03 -8.63 -8.34
N VAL A 153 -10.33 -9.64 -7.86
CA VAL A 153 -10.42 -11.03 -8.34
C VAL A 153 -11.72 -11.66 -7.88
N ASP A 154 -12.30 -12.55 -8.68
CA ASP A 154 -13.54 -13.32 -8.38
C ASP A 154 -14.75 -12.43 -8.06
N GLY A 155 -14.95 -11.37 -8.82
CA GLY A 155 -16.12 -10.52 -8.66
C GLY A 155 -16.08 -9.56 -7.48
N THR A 156 -14.96 -9.51 -6.71
CA THR A 156 -14.83 -8.61 -5.57
C THR A 156 -14.57 -7.16 -5.98
N VAL A 157 -14.79 -6.25 -5.04
CA VAL A 157 -14.48 -4.83 -5.16
C VAL A 157 -13.56 -4.45 -4.01
N ARG A 158 -12.47 -3.79 -4.32
CA ARG A 158 -11.55 -3.21 -3.34
C ARG A 158 -12.01 -1.78 -3.06
N PHE A 159 -12.66 -1.57 -1.94
CA PHE A 159 -13.07 -0.24 -1.47
C PHE A 159 -11.98 0.32 -0.57
N LEU A 160 -11.29 1.37 -1.01
CA LEU A 160 -10.06 1.82 -0.38
C LEU A 160 -9.84 3.34 -0.47
N ALA A 161 -8.93 3.82 0.37
CA ALA A 161 -8.30 5.13 0.27
C ALA A 161 -6.79 5.00 0.09
N ASN A 162 -6.20 5.92 -0.68
CA ASN A 162 -4.75 6.07 -0.80
C ASN A 162 -4.23 6.96 0.33
N ILE A 163 -3.21 6.49 1.04
CA ILE A 163 -2.55 7.21 2.12
C ILE A 163 -1.07 7.32 1.79
N MET A 164 -0.46 8.44 2.15
CA MET A 164 1.00 8.56 2.13
C MET A 164 1.59 7.42 2.95
N GLY A 165 2.39 6.57 2.31
CA GLY A 165 2.95 5.39 2.95
C GLY A 165 4.36 5.62 3.50
N MET A 166 5.24 4.65 3.24
CA MET A 166 6.64 4.69 3.70
C MET A 166 7.51 5.71 2.95
N TRP A 167 6.97 6.44 1.99
CA TRP A 167 7.67 7.48 1.21
C TRP A 167 8.38 8.49 2.12
N VAL A 168 7.69 9.02 3.12
CA VAL A 168 8.24 10.05 4.02
C VAL A 168 9.45 9.51 4.79
N GLN A 169 9.33 8.29 5.31
CA GLN A 169 10.46 7.62 5.99
C GLN A 169 11.62 7.35 5.03
N GLN A 170 11.33 6.88 3.81
CA GLN A 170 12.35 6.59 2.81
C GLN A 170 13.10 7.85 2.37
N GLU A 171 12.41 8.98 2.24
CA GLU A 171 13.03 10.27 1.91
C GLU A 171 13.92 10.77 3.04
N CYS A 172 13.49 10.68 4.30
CA CYS A 172 14.33 11.03 5.46
C CYS A 172 15.61 10.17 5.48
N LEU A 173 15.48 8.86 5.30
CA LEU A 173 16.63 7.95 5.26
C LEU A 173 17.58 8.26 4.10
N ARG A 174 17.05 8.61 2.92
CA ARG A 174 17.84 9.01 1.75
C ARG A 174 18.60 10.31 2.01
N GLU A 175 17.93 11.29 2.64
CA GLU A 175 18.54 12.57 3.01
C GLU A 175 19.68 12.37 4.00
N TRP A 176 19.48 11.62 5.08
CA TRP A 176 20.53 11.30 6.05
C TRP A 176 21.71 10.53 5.43
N ALA A 177 21.42 9.58 4.54
CA ALA A 177 22.47 8.85 3.81
C ALA A 177 23.33 9.81 2.96
N SER A 178 22.72 10.85 2.35
CA SER A 178 23.44 11.88 1.57
C SER A 178 24.37 12.75 2.45
N LEU A 179 24.05 12.87 3.73
CA LEU A 179 24.86 13.58 4.74
C LEU A 179 25.96 12.69 5.36
N GLY A 180 26.13 11.45 4.85
CA GLY A 180 27.10 10.49 5.36
C GLY A 180 26.65 9.70 6.58
N ASP A 181 25.41 9.87 7.02
CA ASP A 181 24.79 9.04 8.05
C ASP A 181 24.18 7.79 7.42
N ASN A 182 24.90 6.71 7.45
CA ASN A 182 24.44 5.42 6.96
C ASN A 182 23.60 4.65 8.00
N ALA A 183 23.06 5.32 9.02
CA ALA A 183 22.46 4.65 10.18
C ALA A 183 23.28 3.41 10.59
N SER A 184 24.57 3.60 10.48
CA SER A 184 25.71 2.83 11.01
C SER A 184 25.73 1.33 10.79
N GLY A 185 25.53 0.89 9.54
CA GLY A 185 25.99 -0.44 9.14
C GLY A 185 27.36 -0.36 8.46
N ALA A 186 28.25 -1.29 8.70
CA ALA A 186 29.49 -1.40 7.98
C ALA A 186 29.22 -1.53 6.47
N GLY A 187 29.78 -0.63 5.66
CA GLY A 187 29.63 -0.65 4.19
C GLY A 187 28.45 0.12 3.62
N GLY A 188 27.87 1.09 4.33
CA GLY A 188 26.84 1.99 3.77
C GLY A 188 25.43 1.39 3.70
N ARG A 189 25.17 0.30 4.42
CA ARG A 189 23.83 -0.29 4.52
C ARG A 189 23.17 0.15 5.81
N VAL A 190 21.87 0.44 5.77
CA VAL A 190 21.06 0.78 6.94
C VAL A 190 21.08 -0.39 7.94
N ASP A 191 21.45 -0.13 9.18
CA ASP A 191 21.31 -1.08 10.29
C ASP A 191 19.87 -1.03 10.82
N TRP A 192 18.97 -1.77 10.16
CA TRP A 192 17.55 -1.81 10.50
C TRP A 192 17.31 -2.21 11.97
N PRO A 193 17.95 -3.27 12.54
CA PRO A 193 17.76 -3.63 13.93
C PRO A 193 18.08 -2.49 14.91
N LEU A 194 19.18 -1.76 14.68
CA LEU A 194 19.55 -0.63 15.53
C LEU A 194 18.55 0.53 15.38
N LEU A 195 18.18 0.85 14.14
CA LEU A 195 17.23 1.92 13.84
C LEU A 195 15.85 1.65 14.44
N ASP A 196 15.36 0.42 14.30
CA ASP A 196 14.09 -0.03 14.87
C ASP A 196 14.12 0.08 16.41
N ALA A 197 15.18 -0.39 17.05
CA ALA A 197 15.33 -0.30 18.51
C ALA A 197 15.37 1.15 19.02
N GLN A 198 16.07 2.05 18.31
CA GLN A 198 16.11 3.47 18.66
C GLN A 198 14.74 4.13 18.48
N THR A 199 14.04 3.81 17.39
CA THR A 199 12.70 4.34 17.10
C THR A 199 11.67 3.84 18.12
N GLU A 200 11.77 2.58 18.53
CA GLU A 200 10.88 1.98 19.53
C GLU A 200 11.09 2.60 20.92
N ALA A 201 12.33 2.95 21.27
CA ALA A 201 12.67 3.60 22.54
C ALA A 201 12.21 5.07 22.59
N ALA A 202 11.95 5.72 21.45
CA ALA A 202 11.47 7.10 21.43
C ALA A 202 10.02 7.19 21.96
N GLN A 203 9.71 8.31 22.63
CA GLN A 203 8.40 8.54 23.26
C GLN A 203 7.26 8.45 22.23
N PRO A 204 6.25 7.57 22.42
CA PRO A 204 5.11 7.42 21.52
C PRO A 204 4.23 8.67 21.52
N ALA A 205 3.68 8.99 20.34
CA ALA A 205 2.80 10.12 20.08
C ALA A 205 3.31 11.48 20.60
N ARG A 206 4.63 11.64 20.69
CA ARG A 206 5.24 12.92 21.10
C ARG A 206 5.04 14.01 20.06
N TYR A 207 5.18 13.67 18.79
CA TYR A 207 4.90 14.53 17.65
C TYR A 207 4.06 13.77 16.63
N LEU A 208 3.12 14.48 16.03
CA LEU A 208 2.21 13.94 15.04
C LEU A 208 2.30 14.76 13.75
N LEU A 209 1.93 14.14 12.64
CA LEU A 209 1.89 14.73 11.32
C LEU A 209 0.51 14.45 10.69
N ASP A 210 0.02 15.41 9.94
CA ASP A 210 -1.04 15.13 8.98
C ASP A 210 -0.44 14.41 7.76
N MET A 211 -0.63 13.10 7.67
CA MET A 211 -0.13 12.28 6.56
C MET A 211 -0.86 12.56 5.23
N SER A 212 -1.90 13.40 5.22
CA SER A 212 -2.55 13.87 4.00
C SER A 212 -1.97 15.18 3.45
N SER A 213 -1.04 15.81 4.19
CA SER A 213 -0.43 17.07 3.77
C SER A 213 0.30 16.94 2.44
N PRO A 214 -0.05 17.79 1.43
CA PRO A 214 0.62 17.78 0.13
C PRO A 214 2.11 18.16 0.22
N GLU A 215 2.52 18.83 1.30
CA GLU A 215 3.92 19.18 1.53
C GLU A 215 4.81 17.94 1.69
N LEU A 216 4.28 16.82 2.18
CA LEU A 216 5.01 15.56 2.32
C LEU A 216 5.24 14.82 0.98
N MET A 217 4.65 15.29 -0.13
CA MET A 217 4.77 14.63 -1.43
C MET A 217 6.08 14.95 -2.17
N ALA A 218 6.63 16.15 -1.94
CA ALA A 218 7.80 16.60 -2.69
C ALA A 218 9.10 15.93 -2.21
N PRO A 219 9.99 15.49 -3.12
CA PRO A 219 11.28 14.93 -2.75
C PRO A 219 12.24 15.99 -2.20
N GLY A 220 13.23 15.56 -1.39
CA GLY A 220 14.30 16.37 -0.82
C GLY A 220 13.85 17.30 0.30
N GLY A 221 14.73 17.59 1.25
CA GLY A 221 14.46 18.43 2.44
C GLY A 221 13.36 17.86 3.34
N MET A 222 13.21 16.54 3.35
CA MET A 222 12.09 15.88 4.02
C MET A 222 12.20 15.96 5.54
N VAL A 223 13.39 15.87 6.09
CA VAL A 223 13.62 15.93 7.54
C VAL A 223 13.16 17.27 8.10
N GLU A 224 13.58 18.38 7.47
CA GLU A 224 13.18 19.72 7.92
C GLU A 224 11.68 19.97 7.71
N ARG A 225 11.11 19.45 6.62
CA ARG A 225 9.69 19.55 6.33
C ARG A 225 8.85 18.78 7.36
N VAL A 226 9.24 17.57 7.72
CA VAL A 226 8.62 16.79 8.79
C VAL A 226 8.64 17.57 10.10
N ARG A 227 9.79 18.20 10.44
CA ARG A 227 9.92 19.00 11.67
C ARG A 227 9.03 20.25 11.65
N SER A 228 8.93 20.94 10.52
CA SER A 228 8.10 22.14 10.38
C SER A 228 6.60 21.84 10.49
N LEU A 229 6.19 20.61 10.16
CA LEU A 229 4.80 20.15 10.21
C LEU A 229 4.44 19.43 11.53
N TRP A 230 5.36 19.35 12.48
CA TRP A 230 5.09 18.68 13.76
C TRP A 230 3.94 19.34 14.52
N ILE A 231 3.01 18.52 14.91
CA ILE A 231 1.95 18.83 15.85
C ILE A 231 2.37 18.27 17.20
N PRO A 232 2.57 19.10 18.26
CA PRO A 232 2.86 18.59 19.58
C PRO A 232 1.78 17.64 20.06
N GLY A 233 2.20 16.41 20.39
CA GLY A 233 1.32 15.34 20.82
C GLY A 233 1.13 15.28 22.33
N THR A 234 0.85 14.10 22.84
CA THR A 234 0.59 13.87 24.27
C THR A 234 1.86 14.01 25.09
N GLY A 235 1.79 14.81 26.16
CA GLY A 235 2.91 14.97 27.13
C GLY A 235 3.96 16.01 26.74
N VAL A 236 3.78 16.76 25.65
CA VAL A 236 4.65 17.89 25.32
C VAL A 236 4.08 19.17 25.93
N SER A 237 4.84 19.83 26.82
CA SER A 237 4.53 21.19 27.28
C SER A 237 4.59 22.16 26.10
N SER A 238 3.65 23.09 26.00
CA SER A 238 3.48 24.04 24.89
C SER A 238 4.58 25.11 24.77
N SER A 239 5.72 24.90 25.42
CA SER A 239 6.91 25.79 25.28
C SER A 239 8.07 24.95 24.74
N PRO A 240 8.67 25.32 23.59
CA PRO A 240 9.93 24.73 23.18
C PRO A 240 11.03 25.25 24.12
N SER A 241 11.34 24.52 25.19
CA SER A 241 12.55 24.76 25.94
C SER A 241 13.72 24.17 25.15
N VAL A 242 14.63 25.04 24.75
CA VAL A 242 15.90 24.70 24.07
C VAL A 242 16.92 24.09 25.05
N ASP A 243 16.52 23.77 26.27
CA ASP A 243 17.41 23.32 27.36
C ASP A 243 17.04 21.88 27.77
N ASP A 244 17.53 20.89 27.01
CA ASP A 244 17.77 19.55 27.57
C ASP A 244 19.14 19.02 27.12
N GLU A 245 20.17 19.82 27.37
CA GLU A 245 21.57 19.39 27.42
C GLU A 245 21.88 18.88 28.83
N SER A 246 21.57 17.63 29.12
CA SER A 246 22.38 16.83 30.07
C SER A 246 21.72 15.49 30.40
N SER A 247 22.11 14.44 29.72
CA SER A 247 22.48 13.17 30.37
C SER A 247 22.88 12.16 29.28
N SER A 248 24.10 11.72 29.38
CA SER A 248 24.74 10.85 28.39
C SER A 248 24.51 9.35 28.63
N VAL A 249 23.48 8.98 29.37
CA VAL A 249 23.17 7.55 29.62
C VAL A 249 21.66 7.41 29.82
N ASP A 250 20.98 6.68 28.94
CA ASP A 250 19.61 6.21 29.20
C ASP A 250 19.66 5.03 30.18
N GLU A 251 18.68 4.94 31.08
CA GLU A 251 18.49 3.84 32.04
C GLU A 251 18.37 2.44 31.39
N ALA A 252 18.26 2.36 30.06
CA ALA A 252 18.15 1.10 29.31
C ALA A 252 19.50 0.55 28.80
N GLY A 253 20.63 1.23 28.99
CA GLY A 253 21.96 0.70 28.62
C GLY A 253 22.22 0.53 27.12
N VAL A 254 21.44 1.20 26.23
CA VAL A 254 21.64 1.16 24.77
C VAL A 254 22.82 2.07 24.41
N SER A 255 23.89 1.49 23.84
CA SER A 255 25.05 2.25 23.35
C SER A 255 24.61 3.13 22.17
N ILE A 256 24.65 4.45 22.40
CA ILE A 256 24.44 5.45 21.35
C ILE A 256 25.76 5.57 20.60
N GLY A 257 25.75 5.28 19.28
CA GLY A 257 26.92 5.45 18.42
C GLY A 257 27.48 6.88 18.49
N ASP A 258 28.80 7.05 18.24
CA ASP A 258 29.49 8.33 18.31
C ASP A 258 28.86 9.38 17.38
N PRO A 259 28.27 10.46 17.89
CA PRO A 259 27.58 11.47 17.06
C PRO A 259 28.52 12.30 16.19
N LYS A 260 29.84 12.16 16.36
CA LYS A 260 30.84 12.95 15.63
C LYS A 260 31.12 12.47 14.21
N ALA A 261 30.61 11.30 13.80
CA ALA A 261 30.96 10.71 12.51
C ALA A 261 30.07 11.20 11.32
N SER A 262 28.82 11.60 11.55
CA SER A 262 27.86 11.92 10.46
C SER A 262 27.16 13.28 10.57
N GLY A 263 27.24 13.96 11.71
CA GLY A 263 26.53 15.23 11.95
C GLY A 263 25.02 15.09 12.19
N VAL A 264 24.46 13.87 12.22
CA VAL A 264 23.05 13.59 12.52
C VAL A 264 22.93 13.02 13.92
N ASP A 265 22.11 13.64 14.77
CA ASP A 265 21.85 13.12 16.11
C ASP A 265 20.96 11.87 16.07
N PRO A 266 21.41 10.71 16.58
CA PRO A 266 20.60 9.49 16.62
C PRO A 266 19.25 9.65 17.35
N ARG A 267 19.18 10.51 18.38
CA ARG A 267 17.93 10.79 19.13
C ARG A 267 16.95 11.59 18.28
N GLU A 268 17.44 12.57 17.55
CA GLU A 268 16.62 13.33 16.61
C GLU A 268 16.06 12.42 15.50
N ARG A 269 16.92 11.57 14.90
CA ARG A 269 16.51 10.59 13.91
C ARG A 269 15.42 9.67 14.45
N ALA A 270 15.60 9.10 15.64
CA ALA A 270 14.61 8.25 16.28
C ALA A 270 13.27 8.97 16.50
N THR A 271 13.32 10.24 16.93
CA THR A 271 12.13 11.07 17.13
C THR A 271 11.38 11.33 15.82
N VAL A 272 12.09 11.65 14.74
CA VAL A 272 11.50 11.84 13.40
C VAL A 272 10.83 10.57 12.91
N LEU A 273 11.53 9.44 12.97
CA LEU A 273 10.99 8.15 12.53
C LEU A 273 9.82 7.69 13.39
N ARG A 274 9.86 7.95 14.70
CA ARG A 274 8.74 7.67 15.60
C ARG A 274 7.52 8.51 15.24
N ALA A 275 7.67 9.80 15.02
CA ALA A 275 6.59 10.69 14.63
C ALA A 275 5.93 10.24 13.31
N ILE A 276 6.73 9.84 12.31
CA ILE A 276 6.22 9.30 11.04
C ILE A 276 5.44 8.00 11.27
N THR A 277 5.99 7.06 12.05
CA THR A 277 5.36 5.76 12.31
C THR A 277 4.03 5.92 13.05
N ASP A 278 4.00 6.74 14.09
CA ASP A 278 2.78 7.01 14.87
C ASP A 278 1.72 7.72 14.02
N SER A 279 2.12 8.66 13.17
CA SER A 279 1.22 9.37 12.26
C SER A 279 0.64 8.47 11.18
N LEU A 280 1.43 7.52 10.66
CA LEU A 280 0.93 6.48 9.74
C LEU A 280 -0.10 5.58 10.44
N ALA A 281 0.15 5.14 11.67
CA ALA A 281 -0.79 4.33 12.43
C ALA A 281 -2.13 5.07 12.66
N LEU A 282 -2.10 6.38 12.95
CA LEU A 282 -3.30 7.22 13.03
C LEU A 282 -4.00 7.38 11.69
N ALA A 283 -3.27 7.59 10.61
CA ALA A 283 -3.85 7.69 9.27
C ALA A 283 -4.57 6.38 8.89
N TYR A 284 -3.97 5.23 9.21
CA TYR A 284 -4.60 3.92 9.01
C TYR A 284 -5.85 3.74 9.87
N ARG A 285 -5.81 4.13 11.16
CA ARG A 285 -6.99 4.14 12.05
C ARG A 285 -8.15 4.93 11.42
N ARG A 286 -7.90 6.14 10.94
CA ARG A 286 -8.90 7.02 10.33
C ARG A 286 -9.48 6.42 9.07
N ALA A 287 -8.63 5.92 8.18
CA ALA A 287 -9.07 5.29 6.95
C ALA A 287 -9.90 4.04 7.21
N ILE A 288 -9.51 3.17 8.15
CA ILE A 288 -10.26 1.96 8.51
C ILE A 288 -11.60 2.31 9.14
N ARG A 289 -11.65 3.28 10.06
CA ARG A 289 -12.91 3.77 10.62
C ARG A 289 -13.85 4.27 9.52
N ARG A 290 -13.32 5.11 8.63
CA ARG A 290 -14.11 5.66 7.53
C ARG A 290 -14.57 4.58 6.55
N THR A 291 -13.71 3.59 6.27
CA THR A 291 -14.09 2.39 5.51
C THR A 291 -15.29 1.68 6.15
N CYS A 292 -15.23 1.44 7.46
CA CYS A 292 -16.31 0.76 8.20
C CYS A 292 -17.63 1.56 8.19
N GLU A 293 -17.55 2.87 8.36
CA GLU A 293 -18.71 3.76 8.34
C GLU A 293 -19.40 3.75 6.96
N LEU A 294 -18.61 3.86 5.89
CA LEU A 294 -19.13 3.96 4.53
C LEU A 294 -19.62 2.62 3.97
N SER A 295 -18.95 1.53 4.31
CA SER A 295 -19.27 0.19 3.78
C SER A 295 -20.16 -0.65 4.70
N GLY A 296 -20.30 -0.26 5.98
CA GLY A 296 -20.99 -1.06 6.99
C GLY A 296 -20.20 -2.29 7.46
N THR A 297 -18.95 -2.48 7.02
CA THR A 297 -18.11 -3.62 7.39
C THR A 297 -17.57 -3.50 8.80
N ARG A 298 -17.22 -4.64 9.41
CA ARG A 298 -16.55 -4.73 10.72
C ARG A 298 -15.43 -5.76 10.62
N PRO A 299 -14.20 -5.34 10.30
CA PRO A 299 -13.10 -6.26 10.13
C PRO A 299 -12.70 -6.92 11.46
N GLU A 300 -12.48 -8.22 11.42
CA GLU A 300 -11.99 -9.01 12.56
C GLU A 300 -10.46 -8.91 12.70
N ALA A 301 -9.77 -8.63 11.60
CA ALA A 301 -8.34 -8.44 11.55
C ALA A 301 -7.95 -7.46 10.45
N ILE A 302 -6.77 -6.85 10.58
CA ILE A 302 -6.12 -6.05 9.56
C ILE A 302 -4.95 -6.85 9.00
N HIS A 303 -4.92 -7.07 7.69
CA HIS A 303 -3.78 -7.66 7.02
C HIS A 303 -2.85 -6.58 6.49
N LEU A 304 -1.68 -6.45 7.11
CA LEU A 304 -0.62 -5.55 6.68
C LEU A 304 0.33 -6.30 5.75
N VAL A 305 0.26 -6.03 4.45
CA VAL A 305 1.05 -6.73 3.41
C VAL A 305 2.01 -5.76 2.70
N GLY A 306 2.92 -6.31 1.91
CA GLY A 306 3.94 -5.52 1.23
C GLY A 306 5.15 -5.19 2.10
N GLY A 307 6.02 -4.30 1.62
CA GLY A 307 7.29 -3.94 2.28
C GLY A 307 7.13 -3.43 3.71
N GLY A 308 6.05 -2.67 3.97
CA GLY A 308 5.74 -2.12 5.29
C GLY A 308 5.43 -3.18 6.36
N SER A 309 5.06 -4.40 5.95
CA SER A 309 4.84 -5.51 6.91
C SER A 309 6.10 -5.95 7.66
N LYS A 310 7.28 -5.55 7.19
CA LYS A 310 8.56 -5.75 7.90
C LYS A 310 8.74 -4.78 9.07
N ASN A 311 8.03 -3.66 9.08
CA ASN A 311 8.12 -2.68 10.16
C ASN A 311 7.24 -3.14 11.34
N ARG A 312 7.90 -3.78 12.32
CA ARG A 312 7.25 -4.34 13.51
C ARG A 312 6.57 -3.27 14.36
N LEU A 313 7.22 -2.11 14.50
CA LEU A 313 6.67 -1.00 15.26
C LEU A 313 5.40 -0.47 14.60
N LEU A 314 5.41 -0.21 13.29
CA LEU A 314 4.22 0.22 12.55
C LEU A 314 3.07 -0.78 12.69
N ALA A 315 3.35 -2.09 12.60
CA ALA A 315 2.33 -3.12 12.76
C ALA A 315 1.71 -3.10 14.16
N GLN A 316 2.53 -3.00 15.22
CA GLN A 316 2.05 -2.93 16.61
C GLN A 316 1.28 -1.63 16.88
N GLU A 317 1.81 -0.48 16.46
CA GLU A 317 1.14 0.81 16.67
C GLU A 317 -0.16 0.91 15.85
N THR A 318 -0.22 0.26 14.69
CA THR A 318 -1.49 0.12 13.94
C THR A 318 -2.52 -0.71 14.70
N ALA A 319 -2.12 -1.83 15.31
CA ALA A 319 -3.02 -2.63 16.15
C ALA A 319 -3.53 -1.82 17.35
N ASP A 320 -2.63 -1.13 18.05
CA ASP A 320 -2.98 -0.30 19.21
C ASP A 320 -3.87 0.89 18.85
N ALA A 321 -3.56 1.55 17.73
CA ALA A 321 -4.34 2.69 17.27
C ALA A 321 -5.74 2.29 16.82
N THR A 322 -5.89 1.18 16.12
CA THR A 322 -7.19 0.73 15.60
C THR A 322 -8.01 -0.06 16.60
N GLY A 323 -7.37 -0.71 17.58
CA GLY A 323 -8.00 -1.68 18.47
C GLY A 323 -8.34 -3.01 17.78
N ILE A 324 -7.77 -3.28 16.60
CA ILE A 324 -8.00 -4.48 15.78
C ILE A 324 -6.67 -5.22 15.63
N PRO A 325 -6.64 -6.55 15.78
CA PRO A 325 -5.43 -7.33 15.55
C PRO A 325 -4.85 -7.11 14.15
N VAL A 326 -3.52 -6.96 14.06
CA VAL A 326 -2.80 -6.82 12.79
C VAL A 326 -2.04 -8.11 12.49
N ILE A 327 -2.27 -8.67 11.32
CA ILE A 327 -1.53 -9.83 10.78
C ILE A 327 -0.58 -9.29 9.70
N ALA A 328 0.71 -9.22 10.02
CA ALA A 328 1.75 -8.71 9.13
C ALA A 328 2.32 -9.84 8.25
N GLY A 329 2.38 -9.58 6.96
CA GLY A 329 2.82 -10.50 5.91
C GLY A 329 1.67 -11.03 5.05
N PRO A 330 2.01 -11.61 3.90
CA PRO A 330 3.35 -11.73 3.33
C PRO A 330 3.91 -10.41 2.79
N VAL A 331 5.24 -10.32 2.76
CA VAL A 331 5.93 -9.17 2.16
C VAL A 331 5.67 -9.09 0.66
N GLU A 332 5.73 -10.24 -0.01
CA GLU A 332 5.54 -10.37 -1.46
C GLU A 332 4.09 -10.80 -1.82
N ALA A 333 3.10 -10.17 -1.16
CA ALA A 333 1.69 -10.50 -1.35
C ALA A 333 1.25 -10.39 -2.81
N THR A 334 1.73 -9.40 -3.54
CA THR A 334 1.47 -9.21 -4.98
C THR A 334 1.92 -10.41 -5.80
N ALA A 335 3.17 -10.85 -5.60
CA ALA A 335 3.71 -12.00 -6.34
C ALA A 335 2.98 -13.30 -5.96
N ILE A 336 2.64 -13.48 -4.69
CA ILE A 336 1.89 -14.65 -4.23
C ILE A 336 0.48 -14.65 -4.83
N GLY A 337 -0.23 -13.52 -4.80
CA GLY A 337 -1.56 -13.40 -5.38
C GLY A 337 -1.57 -13.67 -6.88
N ASN A 338 -0.61 -13.09 -7.61
CA ASN A 338 -0.39 -13.40 -9.03
C ASN A 338 -0.21 -14.91 -9.24
N MET A 339 0.66 -15.53 -8.45
CA MET A 339 0.97 -16.96 -8.58
C MET A 339 -0.26 -17.85 -8.28
N VAL A 340 -1.01 -17.60 -7.20
CA VAL A 340 -2.14 -18.45 -6.85
C VAL A 340 -3.29 -18.34 -7.85
N VAL A 341 -3.52 -17.16 -8.43
CA VAL A 341 -4.48 -16.99 -9.54
C VAL A 341 -4.02 -17.75 -10.77
N SER A 342 -2.73 -17.66 -11.14
CA SER A 342 -2.15 -18.41 -12.26
C SER A 342 -2.24 -19.91 -12.04
N LEU A 343 -1.93 -20.41 -10.84
CA LEU A 343 -2.03 -21.85 -10.51
C LEU A 343 -3.46 -22.39 -10.65
N ARG A 344 -4.46 -21.57 -10.28
CA ARG A 344 -5.87 -21.94 -10.49
C ARG A 344 -6.23 -21.97 -11.96
N ALA A 345 -5.81 -20.96 -12.72
CA ALA A 345 -6.09 -20.86 -14.16
C ALA A 345 -5.57 -22.07 -14.96
N ILE A 346 -4.42 -22.60 -14.58
CA ILE A 346 -3.81 -23.78 -15.24
C ILE A 346 -4.19 -25.11 -14.57
N GLY A 347 -5.14 -25.10 -13.61
CA GLY A 347 -5.67 -26.32 -13.00
C GLY A 347 -4.79 -27.00 -11.96
N VAL A 348 -3.71 -26.35 -11.50
CA VAL A 348 -2.83 -26.85 -10.42
C VAL A 348 -3.44 -26.58 -9.04
N ALA A 349 -4.12 -25.45 -8.87
CA ALA A 349 -4.95 -25.15 -7.73
C ALA A 349 -6.43 -25.13 -8.14
N SER A 350 -7.34 -25.21 -7.16
CA SER A 350 -8.78 -25.17 -7.41
C SER A 350 -9.51 -24.50 -6.24
N GLY A 351 -10.80 -24.23 -6.42
CA GLY A 351 -11.67 -23.65 -5.40
C GLY A 351 -11.83 -22.13 -5.51
N THR A 352 -12.34 -21.56 -4.44
CA THR A 352 -12.67 -20.15 -4.29
C THR A 352 -11.42 -19.30 -3.99
N LEU A 353 -11.57 -17.99 -3.98
CA LEU A 353 -10.51 -17.07 -3.54
C LEU A 353 -10.03 -17.37 -2.10
N MET A 354 -10.94 -17.86 -1.23
CA MET A 354 -10.57 -18.28 0.14
C MET A 354 -9.66 -19.50 0.14
N ASP A 355 -9.86 -20.44 -0.79
CA ASP A 355 -8.98 -21.61 -0.94
C ASP A 355 -7.58 -21.19 -1.43
N LEU A 356 -7.51 -20.22 -2.35
CA LEU A 356 -6.24 -19.62 -2.78
C LEU A 356 -5.52 -18.89 -1.64
N ARG A 357 -6.26 -18.18 -0.80
CA ARG A 357 -5.74 -17.51 0.40
C ARG A 357 -5.20 -18.51 1.44
N ALA A 358 -5.78 -19.70 1.52
CA ALA A 358 -5.24 -20.76 2.36
C ALA A 358 -3.85 -21.22 1.88
N ILE A 359 -3.61 -21.26 0.56
CA ILE A 359 -2.28 -21.54 -0.01
C ILE A 359 -1.31 -20.41 0.37
N SER A 360 -1.72 -19.15 0.19
CA SER A 360 -0.91 -17.99 0.59
C SER A 360 -0.50 -18.08 2.07
N ARG A 361 -1.47 -18.37 2.94
CA ARG A 361 -1.24 -18.53 4.38
C ARG A 361 -0.25 -19.62 4.70
N ALA A 362 -0.42 -20.80 4.10
CA ALA A 362 0.45 -21.94 4.34
C ALA A 362 1.90 -21.73 3.83
N SER A 363 2.06 -20.83 2.86
CA SER A 363 3.35 -20.52 2.21
C SER A 363 4.04 -19.28 2.77
N SER A 364 3.46 -18.60 3.77
CA SER A 364 3.94 -17.31 4.25
C SER A 364 4.32 -17.34 5.73
N ALA A 365 5.40 -16.65 6.06
CA ALA A 365 5.71 -16.31 7.45
C ALA A 365 4.86 -15.11 7.87
N LEU A 366 4.01 -15.29 8.87
CA LEU A 366 3.09 -14.28 9.38
C LEU A 366 3.42 -13.95 10.82
N ALA A 367 3.25 -12.67 11.19
CA ALA A 367 3.36 -12.21 12.57
C ALA A 367 2.05 -11.52 12.98
N THR A 368 1.52 -11.87 14.15
CA THR A 368 0.29 -11.25 14.68
C THR A 368 0.64 -10.27 15.78
N TYR A 369 0.02 -9.10 15.76
CA TYR A 369 0.15 -8.03 16.72
C TYR A 369 -1.22 -7.75 17.33
N GLU A 370 -1.35 -8.07 18.62
CA GLU A 370 -2.57 -7.82 19.36
C GLU A 370 -2.58 -6.37 19.89
N PRO A 371 -3.76 -5.70 19.90
CA PRO A 371 -3.86 -4.36 20.44
C PRO A 371 -3.65 -4.34 21.95
N ARG A 372 -2.78 -3.44 22.42
CA ARG A 372 -2.51 -3.24 23.86
C ARG A 372 -3.55 -2.29 24.46
N ALA A 373 -4.44 -2.81 25.28
CA ALA A 373 -5.52 -2.04 25.90
C ALA A 373 -5.02 -0.81 26.70
N SER A 374 -3.81 -0.87 27.25
CA SER A 374 -3.15 0.26 27.95
C SER A 374 -2.88 1.46 27.05
N HIS A 375 -2.76 1.27 25.72
CA HIS A 375 -2.47 2.31 24.75
C HIS A 375 -3.71 2.97 24.13
N ALA A 376 -4.90 2.42 24.35
CA ALA A 376 -6.13 2.94 23.72
C ALA A 376 -6.36 4.44 24.01
N ARG A 377 -6.19 4.86 25.27
CA ARG A 377 -6.33 6.28 25.65
C ARG A 377 -5.32 7.19 24.97
N LEU A 378 -4.07 6.74 24.79
CA LEU A 378 -3.03 7.48 24.08
C LEU A 378 -3.46 7.79 22.66
N TRP A 379 -3.96 6.78 21.94
CA TRP A 379 -4.37 6.91 20.56
C TRP A 379 -5.65 7.73 20.38
N ASP A 380 -6.60 7.64 21.33
CA ASP A 380 -7.78 8.51 21.33
C ASP A 380 -7.42 9.99 21.53
N GLN A 381 -6.47 10.28 22.43
CA GLN A 381 -5.97 11.63 22.63
C GLN A 381 -5.18 12.15 21.43
N ALA A 382 -4.32 11.31 20.83
CA ALA A 382 -3.55 11.67 19.65
C ALA A 382 -4.47 11.97 18.45
N ASP A 383 -5.52 11.18 18.25
CA ASP A 383 -6.51 11.38 17.20
C ASP A 383 -7.27 12.71 17.38
N ALA A 384 -7.71 13.00 18.61
CA ALA A 384 -8.39 14.25 18.93
C ALA A 384 -7.50 15.50 18.76
N LEU A 385 -6.19 15.39 19.09
CA LEU A 385 -5.24 16.47 18.87
C LEU A 385 -5.03 16.77 17.37
N LEU A 386 -4.99 15.75 16.55
CA LEU A 386 -4.87 15.91 15.11
C LEU A 386 -6.14 16.52 14.52
N ASP A 387 -7.34 16.11 14.96
CA ASP A 387 -8.63 16.68 14.53
C ASP A 387 -8.76 18.17 14.87
N ALA A 388 -8.24 18.59 16.01
CA ALA A 388 -8.29 19.99 16.42
C ALA A 388 -7.39 20.94 15.58
N ARG A 389 -6.53 20.38 14.72
CA ARG A 389 -5.57 21.11 13.88
C ARG A 389 -5.92 21.06 12.39
N LEU A 390 -6.72 20.08 11.96
CA LEU A 390 -7.28 19.97 10.62
C LEU A 390 -8.58 20.76 10.49
#